data_19adc13aede17075dec43b970ad156e1
#
_entry.id   19adc13aede17075dec43b970ad156e1
#
_cell.length_a   1.000
_cell.length_b   1.000
_cell.length_c   1.000
_cell.angle_alpha   90.00
_cell.angle_beta   90.00
_cell.angle_gamma   90.00
#
_symmetry.space_group_name_H-M   'P 1'
#
loop_
_entity.id
_entity.type
_entity.pdbx_description
1 polymer ?
#
loop_
_entity_poly.entity_id
_entity_poly.type
_entity_poly.pdbx_seq_one_letter_code
_entity_poly.pdbx_strand_id
1 'polypeptide(L)'
;MKEKELRFLKFFHQQKYNVVDFNLIEELDWQRLTHEDLQQMDERSFWQQNKSIYALRNDFTDQLFRYYSNYPTHFKKVAYAGDIIRDNRVIKQVGIENYEPQFDNITQNFLDFQYFIQNVLHDDIQFIILGH
;
A
#
# COMPACT_ATOMS: atom_id res chain seq x y z
N MET A 1 -5.13 -9.53 12.60
CA MET A 1 -5.30 -8.14 12.20
C MET A 1 -5.71 -7.32 13.40
N LYS A 2 -5.16 -6.15 13.53
CA LYS A 2 -5.43 -5.28 14.66
C LYS A 2 -6.74 -4.53 14.47
N GLU A 3 -7.37 -4.14 15.59
CA GLU A 3 -8.65 -3.45 15.58
C GLU A 3 -8.61 -2.14 14.77
N LYS A 4 -7.53 -1.36 14.89
CA LYS A 4 -7.38 -0.11 14.14
C LYS A 4 -7.34 -0.33 12.63
N GLU A 5 -6.68 -1.40 12.18
CA GLU A 5 -6.63 -1.77 10.78
C GLU A 5 -8.02 -2.15 10.24
N LEU A 6 -8.77 -2.92 11.02
CA LEU A 6 -10.13 -3.29 10.65
C LEU A 6 -11.04 -2.06 10.53
N ARG A 7 -10.94 -1.13 11.46
CA ARG A 7 -11.70 0.11 11.42
C ARG A 7 -11.36 0.94 10.20
N PHE A 8 -10.08 1.02 9.84
CA PHE A 8 -9.62 1.72 8.66
C PHE A 8 -10.23 1.12 7.39
N LEU A 9 -10.09 -0.18 7.23
CA LEU A 9 -10.61 -0.88 6.05
C LEU A 9 -12.13 -0.78 5.95
N LYS A 10 -12.82 -0.91 7.05
CA LYS A 10 -14.29 -0.79 7.10
C LYS A 10 -14.74 0.61 6.70
N PHE A 11 -14.08 1.64 7.22
CA PHE A 11 -14.40 3.02 6.88
C PHE A 11 -14.27 3.28 5.38
N PHE A 12 -13.13 2.91 4.80
CA PHE A 12 -12.90 3.17 3.37
C PHE A 12 -13.73 2.26 2.47
N HIS A 13 -14.06 1.05 2.91
CA HIS A 13 -15.02 0.23 2.20
C HIS A 13 -16.39 0.91 2.11
N GLN A 14 -16.83 1.56 3.18
CA GLN A 14 -18.09 2.34 3.18
C GLN A 14 -17.99 3.56 2.25
N GLN A 15 -16.80 4.09 2.03
CA GLN A 15 -16.55 5.18 1.08
C GLN A 15 -16.32 4.67 -0.35
N LYS A 16 -16.68 3.41 -0.62
CA LYS A 16 -16.59 2.75 -1.94
C LYS A 16 -15.17 2.51 -2.43
N TYR A 17 -14.23 2.35 -1.53
CA TYR A 17 -12.91 1.84 -1.86
C TYR A 17 -12.95 0.31 -1.86
N ASN A 18 -12.23 -0.29 -2.79
CA ASN A 18 -12.05 -1.74 -2.82
C ASN A 18 -10.93 -2.11 -1.85
N VAL A 19 -11.24 -2.95 -0.88
CA VAL A 19 -10.23 -3.47 0.03
C VAL A 19 -9.42 -4.53 -0.72
N VAL A 20 -8.11 -4.35 -0.77
CA VAL A 20 -7.20 -5.29 -1.42
C VAL A 20 -6.24 -5.87 -0.40
N ASP A 21 -5.88 -7.13 -0.62
CA ASP A 21 -4.90 -7.83 0.21
C ASP A 21 -3.95 -8.57 -0.70
N PHE A 22 -2.66 -8.39 -0.46
CA PHE A 22 -1.59 -9.04 -1.19
C PHE A 22 -0.69 -9.78 -0.23
N ASN A 23 0.03 -10.76 -0.75
CA ASN A 23 0.95 -11.54 0.06
C ASN A 23 2.11 -10.68 0.56
N LEU A 24 2.48 -10.89 1.81
CA LEU A 24 3.66 -10.27 2.39
C LEU A 24 4.93 -10.66 1.61
N ILE A 25 4.96 -11.88 1.10
CA ILE A 25 6.05 -12.37 0.25
C ILE A 25 5.69 -12.11 -1.20
N GLU A 26 6.52 -11.37 -1.87
CA GLU A 26 6.35 -10.98 -3.27
C GLU A 26 7.37 -11.72 -4.13
N GLU A 27 6.92 -12.37 -5.21
CA GLU A 27 7.82 -12.91 -6.21
C GLU A 27 8.20 -11.81 -7.18
N LEU A 28 9.49 -11.60 -7.38
CA LEU A 28 10.01 -10.56 -8.26
C LEU A 28 10.37 -11.14 -9.63
N ASP A 29 9.92 -10.45 -10.68
CA ASP A 29 10.32 -10.75 -12.05
C ASP A 29 11.47 -9.81 -12.44
N TRP A 30 12.67 -10.36 -12.57
CA TRP A 30 13.85 -9.59 -12.93
C TRP A 30 13.70 -8.76 -14.20
N GLN A 31 12.93 -9.27 -15.16
CA GLN A 31 12.77 -8.59 -16.45
C GLN A 31 11.87 -7.37 -16.35
N ARG A 32 11.10 -7.26 -15.27
CA ARG A 32 10.12 -6.19 -15.07
C ARG A 32 10.47 -5.25 -13.92
N LEU A 33 11.62 -5.45 -13.30
CA LEU A 33 12.08 -4.56 -12.25
C LEU A 33 12.49 -3.22 -12.85
N THR A 34 12.05 -2.14 -12.22
CA THR A 34 12.45 -0.80 -12.59
C THR A 34 13.84 -0.47 -12.03
N HIS A 35 14.42 0.61 -12.50
CA HIS A 35 15.68 1.10 -11.94
C HIS A 35 15.55 1.42 -10.44
N GLU A 36 14.43 1.99 -10.04
CA GLU A 36 14.14 2.25 -8.63
C GLU A 36 14.04 0.96 -7.81
N ASP A 37 13.39 -0.07 -8.36
CA ASP A 37 13.32 -1.37 -7.70
C ASP A 37 14.71 -1.93 -7.44
N LEU A 38 15.61 -1.83 -8.41
CA LEU A 38 16.98 -2.31 -8.27
C LEU A 38 17.77 -1.52 -7.23
N GLN A 39 17.54 -0.21 -7.14
CA GLN A 39 18.18 0.63 -6.12
C GLN A 39 17.69 0.27 -4.71
N GLN A 40 16.44 -0.12 -4.57
CA GLN A 40 15.87 -0.49 -3.29
C GLN A 40 16.24 -1.89 -2.83
N MET A 41 16.77 -2.74 -3.72
CA MET A 41 17.09 -4.13 -3.38
C MET A 41 18.08 -4.24 -2.22
N ASP A 42 19.01 -3.31 -2.08
CA ASP A 42 19.96 -3.31 -0.98
C ASP A 42 19.30 -3.12 0.39
N GLU A 43 18.12 -2.49 0.39
CA GLU A 43 17.37 -2.17 1.62
C GLU A 43 16.23 -3.15 1.90
N ARG A 44 15.97 -4.06 0.95
CA ARG A 44 14.89 -5.03 1.08
C ARG A 44 15.41 -6.38 1.55
N SER A 45 14.60 -7.07 2.33
CA SER A 45 14.81 -8.49 2.59
C SER A 45 14.40 -9.29 1.37
N PHE A 46 15.34 -9.99 0.75
CA PHE A 46 15.06 -10.82 -0.42
C PHE A 46 15.90 -12.08 -0.39
N TRP A 47 15.47 -13.10 -1.15
CA TRP A 47 16.19 -14.38 -1.26
C TRP A 47 15.85 -15.05 -2.58
N GLN A 48 16.66 -16.02 -2.95
CA GLN A 48 16.45 -16.85 -4.13
C GLN A 48 16.07 -18.27 -3.68
N GLN A 49 15.04 -18.82 -4.27
CA GLN A 49 14.59 -20.18 -4.01
C GLN A 49 13.95 -20.74 -5.28
N ASN A 50 14.33 -21.97 -5.67
CA ASN A 50 13.77 -22.63 -6.86
C ASN A 50 13.82 -21.79 -8.12
N LYS A 51 14.92 -21.08 -8.35
CA LYS A 51 15.17 -20.20 -9.51
C LYS A 51 14.27 -18.95 -9.54
N SER A 52 13.54 -18.69 -8.50
CA SER A 52 12.76 -17.46 -8.35
C SER A 52 13.34 -16.59 -7.27
N ILE A 53 13.11 -15.30 -7.39
CA ILE A 53 13.52 -14.32 -6.38
C ILE A 53 12.29 -13.83 -5.67
N TYR A 54 12.37 -13.84 -4.35
CA TYR A 54 11.31 -13.41 -3.47
C TYR A 54 11.78 -12.26 -2.60
N ALA A 55 10.88 -11.37 -2.25
CA ALA A 55 11.16 -10.28 -1.33
C ALA A 55 10.01 -10.08 -0.37
N LEU A 56 10.32 -9.59 0.82
CA LEU A 56 9.30 -9.15 1.76
C LEU A 56 8.79 -7.77 1.34
N ARG A 57 7.49 -7.58 1.45
CA ARG A 57 6.87 -6.30 1.13
C ARG A 57 7.44 -5.20 2.01
N ASN A 58 7.97 -4.15 1.41
CA ASN A 58 8.50 -2.99 2.12
C ASN A 58 7.62 -1.76 1.96
N ASP A 59 6.68 -1.79 1.02
CA ASP A 59 5.75 -0.69 0.77
C ASP A 59 4.59 -1.21 -0.08
N PHE A 60 3.36 -0.98 0.38
CA PHE A 60 2.17 -1.36 -0.39
C PHE A 60 2.06 -0.62 -1.71
N THR A 61 2.42 0.66 -1.75
CA THR A 61 2.31 1.47 -2.96
C THR A 61 3.14 0.86 -4.08
N ASP A 62 4.38 0.48 -3.80
CA ASP A 62 5.26 -0.15 -4.79
C ASP A 62 4.73 -1.51 -5.24
N GLN A 63 4.24 -2.33 -4.30
CA GLN A 63 3.66 -3.63 -4.61
C GLN A 63 2.42 -3.50 -5.50
N LEU A 64 1.53 -2.58 -5.17
CA LEU A 64 0.33 -2.30 -5.95
C LEU A 64 0.68 -1.82 -7.35
N PHE A 65 1.66 -0.94 -7.46
CA PHE A 65 2.11 -0.43 -8.76
C PHE A 65 2.61 -1.57 -9.65
N ARG A 66 3.46 -2.44 -9.13
CA ARG A 66 3.97 -3.59 -9.88
C ARG A 66 2.85 -4.53 -10.29
N TYR A 67 1.94 -4.84 -9.36
CA TYR A 67 0.84 -5.75 -9.63
C TYR A 67 -0.08 -5.20 -10.72
N TYR A 68 -0.53 -3.97 -10.60
CA TYR A 68 -1.47 -3.39 -11.55
C TYR A 68 -0.84 -3.01 -12.89
N SER A 69 0.47 -2.83 -12.95
CA SER A 69 1.18 -2.68 -14.21
C SER A 69 1.18 -3.98 -15.02
N ASN A 70 1.17 -5.13 -14.35
CA ASN A 70 1.17 -6.44 -14.99
C ASN A 70 -0.23 -7.02 -15.16
N TYR A 71 -1.15 -6.68 -14.28
CA TYR A 71 -2.52 -7.19 -14.24
C TYR A 71 -3.49 -6.03 -14.17
N PRO A 72 -3.83 -5.42 -15.32
CA PRO A 72 -4.77 -4.30 -15.34
C PRO A 72 -6.07 -4.66 -14.64
N THR A 73 -6.57 -3.74 -13.84
CA THR A 73 -7.77 -3.93 -13.04
C THR A 73 -8.78 -2.83 -13.30
N HIS A 74 -10.04 -3.12 -13.02
CA HIS A 74 -11.10 -2.11 -13.01
C HIS A 74 -11.19 -1.36 -11.67
N PHE A 75 -10.43 -1.78 -10.68
CA PHE A 75 -10.41 -1.10 -9.40
C PHE A 75 -9.69 0.24 -9.52
N LYS A 76 -10.41 1.30 -9.26
CA LYS A 76 -9.91 2.67 -9.39
C LYS A 76 -9.54 3.28 -8.05
N LYS A 77 -10.20 2.84 -6.99
CA LYS A 77 -9.99 3.28 -5.61
C LYS A 77 -9.77 2.02 -4.76
N VAL A 78 -8.62 1.96 -4.11
CA VAL A 78 -8.26 0.81 -3.29
C VAL A 78 -7.81 1.26 -1.90
N ALA A 79 -8.08 0.42 -0.90
CA ALA A 79 -7.63 0.60 0.47
C ALA A 79 -6.91 -0.66 0.93
N TYR A 80 -5.89 -0.49 1.72
CA TYR A 80 -5.08 -1.60 2.21
C TYR A 80 -4.62 -1.37 3.64
N ALA A 81 -4.34 -2.45 4.33
CA ALA A 81 -3.74 -2.45 5.65
C ALA A 81 -2.96 -3.75 5.85
N GLY A 82 -1.81 -3.68 6.45
CA GLY A 82 -1.03 -4.87 6.72
C GLY A 82 0.40 -4.56 7.14
N ASP A 83 1.20 -5.61 7.14
CA ASP A 83 2.59 -5.55 7.57
C ASP A 83 3.51 -5.22 6.40
N ILE A 84 4.49 -4.41 6.67
CA ILE A 84 5.65 -4.19 5.80
C ILE A 84 6.91 -4.45 6.60
N ILE A 85 8.00 -4.74 5.90
CA ILE A 85 9.30 -5.00 6.52
C ILE A 85 10.27 -3.92 6.06
N ARG A 86 10.76 -3.16 7.01
CA ARG A 86 11.80 -2.13 6.79
C ARG A 86 12.83 -2.22 7.89
N ASP A 87 14.09 -2.20 7.53
CA ASP A 87 15.20 -2.26 8.48
C ASP A 87 15.08 -3.42 9.46
N ASN A 88 14.67 -4.60 8.95
CA ASN A 88 14.43 -5.80 9.73
C ASN A 88 13.37 -5.64 10.82
N ARG A 89 12.44 -4.72 10.64
CA ARG A 89 11.32 -4.49 11.55
C ARG A 89 10.00 -4.69 10.86
N VAL A 90 9.04 -5.24 11.58
CA VAL A 90 7.65 -5.31 11.13
C VAL A 90 6.96 -4.00 11.48
N ILE A 91 6.45 -3.31 10.48
CA ILE A 91 5.76 -2.04 10.62
C ILE A 91 4.37 -2.20 10.03
N LYS A 92 3.36 -1.60 10.66
CA LYS A 92 2.00 -1.57 10.13
C LYS A 92 1.87 -0.42 9.16
N GLN A 93 1.34 -0.70 7.98
CA GLN A 93 1.03 0.31 6.97
C GLN A 93 -0.44 0.24 6.61
N VAL A 94 -1.09 1.39 6.57
CA VAL A 94 -2.44 1.55 6.04
C VAL A 94 -2.40 2.65 4.99
N GLY A 95 -3.25 2.54 3.99
CA GLY A 95 -3.28 3.56 2.97
C GLY A 95 -4.41 3.37 1.98
N ILE A 96 -4.57 4.39 1.15
CA ILE A 96 -5.50 4.39 0.04
C ILE A 96 -4.79 4.86 -1.22
N GLU A 97 -5.23 4.33 -2.35
CA GLU A 97 -4.75 4.75 -3.67
C GLU A 97 -5.95 5.04 -4.55
N ASN A 98 -5.83 6.05 -5.38
CA ASN A 98 -6.83 6.39 -6.38
C ASN A 98 -6.15 6.49 -7.74
N TYR A 99 -6.51 5.57 -8.64
CA TYR A 99 -5.93 5.45 -9.98
C TYR A 99 -6.69 6.26 -11.03
N GLU A 100 -7.72 7.00 -10.63
CA GLU A 100 -8.36 8.01 -11.47
C GLU A 100 -8.24 9.37 -10.80
N PRO A 101 -7.05 10.00 -10.83
CA PRO A 101 -6.86 11.26 -10.13
C PRO A 101 -7.54 12.39 -10.87
N GLN A 102 -8.77 12.67 -10.53
CA GLN A 102 -9.33 14.01 -10.74
C GLN A 102 -8.96 14.86 -9.54
N PHE A 103 -8.67 16.12 -9.78
CA PHE A 103 -8.18 17.03 -8.73
C PHE A 103 -9.09 17.02 -7.49
N ASP A 104 -10.40 17.03 -7.70
CA ASP A 104 -11.39 17.02 -6.61
C ASP A 104 -11.32 15.73 -5.78
N ASN A 105 -11.03 14.61 -6.43
CA ASN A 105 -10.92 13.32 -5.73
C ASN A 105 -9.70 13.24 -4.83
N ILE A 106 -8.59 13.84 -5.22
CA ILE A 106 -7.36 13.87 -4.40
C ILE A 106 -7.63 14.65 -3.11
N THR A 107 -8.26 15.81 -3.22
CA THR A 107 -8.64 16.62 -2.05
C THR A 107 -9.60 15.85 -1.13
N GLN A 108 -10.60 15.21 -1.71
CA GLN A 108 -11.58 14.45 -0.94
C GLN A 108 -10.94 13.26 -0.23
N ASN A 109 -10.04 12.55 -0.88
CA ASN A 109 -9.31 11.43 -0.27
C ASN A 109 -8.48 11.89 0.93
N PHE A 110 -7.81 13.03 0.79
CA PHE A 110 -7.06 13.60 1.90
C PHE A 110 -7.96 13.93 3.08
N LEU A 111 -9.09 14.58 2.82
CA LEU A 111 -10.05 14.97 3.87
C LEU A 111 -10.66 13.73 4.54
N ASP A 112 -11.01 12.70 3.78
CA ASP A 112 -11.54 11.46 4.31
C ASP A 112 -10.53 10.76 5.22
N PHE A 113 -9.28 10.72 4.80
CA PHE A 113 -8.21 10.12 5.58
C PHE A 113 -7.98 10.90 6.89
N GLN A 114 -7.95 12.21 6.80
CA GLN A 114 -7.81 13.08 7.96
C GLN A 114 -8.98 12.90 8.93
N TYR A 115 -10.19 12.88 8.40
CA TYR A 115 -11.39 12.64 9.22
C TYR A 115 -11.30 11.32 9.95
N PHE A 116 -10.92 10.25 9.26
CA PHE A 116 -10.81 8.93 9.85
C PHE A 116 -9.83 8.93 11.04
N ILE A 117 -8.64 9.49 10.84
CA ILE A 117 -7.61 9.47 11.88
C ILE A 117 -8.05 10.30 13.10
N GLN A 118 -8.62 11.48 12.88
CA GLN A 118 -9.00 12.37 13.97
C GLN A 118 -10.28 11.93 14.70
N ASN A 119 -11.26 11.41 13.98
CA ASN A 119 -12.60 11.19 14.53
C ASN A 119 -12.94 9.72 14.78
N VAL A 120 -12.35 8.80 14.05
CA VAL A 120 -12.60 7.36 14.22
C VAL A 120 -11.52 6.72 15.09
N LEU A 121 -10.25 6.98 14.80
CA LEU A 121 -9.14 6.49 15.62
C LEU A 121 -8.83 7.38 16.82
N HIS A 122 -9.25 8.63 16.79
CA HIS A 122 -8.95 9.64 17.82
C HIS A 122 -7.44 9.89 17.99
N ASP A 123 -6.69 9.74 16.92
CA ASP A 123 -5.26 10.03 16.91
C ASP A 123 -5.00 11.42 16.34
N ASP A 124 -3.95 12.07 16.82
CA ASP A 124 -3.51 13.32 16.25
C ASP A 124 -2.68 13.07 15.00
N ILE A 125 -2.91 13.88 13.96
CA ILE A 125 -2.17 13.79 12.72
C ILE A 125 -1.02 14.77 12.76
N GLN A 126 0.21 14.28 12.63
CA GLN A 126 1.39 15.14 12.52
C GLN A 126 1.66 15.48 11.06
N PHE A 127 1.49 14.52 10.15
CA PHE A 127 1.63 14.75 8.71
C PHE A 127 0.95 13.63 7.92
N ILE A 128 0.58 13.93 6.69
CA ILE A 128 0.08 12.96 5.71
C ILE A 128 0.92 13.11 4.46
N ILE A 129 1.42 11.97 3.95
CA ILE A 129 2.18 11.93 2.72
C ILE A 129 1.21 11.60 1.58
N LEU A 130 1.15 12.51 0.59
CA LEU A 130 0.42 12.26 -0.64
C LEU A 130 1.40 11.82 -1.72
N GLY A 131 1.16 10.63 -2.26
CA GLY A 131 1.94 10.10 -3.37
C GLY A 131 1.32 10.45 -4.71
N HIS A 132 2.15 10.41 -5.73
CA HIS A 132 1.71 10.60 -7.13
C HIS A 132 1.56 9.29 -7.86
#